data_e50d81089aa59989d8d8e9d7893ba490
#
_entry.id   e50d81089aa59989d8d8e9d7893ba490
#
_cell.length_a   1.000
_cell.length_b   1.000
_cell.length_c   1.000
_cell.angle_alpha   90.00
_cell.angle_beta   90.00
_cell.angle_gamma   90.00
#
_symmetry.space_group_name_H-M   'P 1'
#
loop_
_entity.id
_entity.type
_entity.pdbx_description
1 polymer ?
#
loop_
_entity_poly.entity_id
_entity_poly.type
_entity_poly.pdbx_seq_one_letter_code
_entity_poly.pdbx_strand_id
1 'polypeptide(L)'
;MATHWIRTKPKDEERPLFLEIGFPGPHPPYDPTPEMAEKYLQRDLPLLPVTEAELDGQPAPYKAMRQHNVEVDHDSVVHMLEPSDEQRHRQRAYYMANVEMIDTKIGEILQALEDKGYLENSVIVFTSDHGDCLTDHGHSQKWSMYDTITRIPLIVSSPQRFAGDRRVKGLCQQMDIGPALLELADITPNLTMEARSLLPALQSQPWESRAHVFAEHGRDAILQETEFMTMVRSEDWKLVHFVDCPQGQLFDLQNDPDEVINLWDVVAHADKKRELLDVLRDWRISSDVHTAGWSANWR
;
A
#
# COMPACT_ATOMS: atom_id res chain seq x y z
N MET A 1 -23.54 -1.37 8.31
CA MET A 1 -23.29 -2.37 9.38
C MET A 1 -22.56 -1.71 10.56
N ALA A 2 -21.35 -1.17 10.37
CA ALA A 2 -20.58 -0.53 11.45
C ALA A 2 -21.34 0.58 12.19
N THR A 3 -21.92 1.54 11.47
CA THR A 3 -22.74 2.63 12.04
C THR A 3 -23.88 2.13 12.94
N HIS A 4 -24.59 1.07 12.51
CA HIS A 4 -25.65 0.46 13.32
C HIS A 4 -25.08 -0.17 14.58
N TRP A 5 -23.98 -0.90 14.48
CA TRP A 5 -23.33 -1.52 15.65
C TRP A 5 -22.87 -0.47 16.66
N ILE A 6 -22.23 0.62 16.22
CA ILE A 6 -21.81 1.72 17.09
C ILE A 6 -23.00 2.34 17.81
N ARG A 7 -24.11 2.62 17.11
CA ARG A 7 -25.30 3.25 17.68
C ARG A 7 -26.02 2.36 18.68
N THR A 8 -26.05 1.05 18.45
CA THR A 8 -26.83 0.10 19.29
C THR A 8 -26.05 -0.51 20.42
N LYS A 9 -24.73 -0.64 20.31
CA LYS A 9 -23.92 -1.20 21.39
C LYS A 9 -23.85 -0.21 22.56
N PRO A 10 -24.11 -0.66 23.82
CA PRO A 10 -23.84 0.15 25.00
C PRO A 10 -22.37 0.54 25.09
N LYS A 11 -22.09 1.79 25.48
CA LYS A 11 -20.72 2.23 25.78
C LYS A 11 -20.24 1.54 27.04
N ASP A 12 -19.04 0.96 26.99
CA ASP A 12 -18.36 0.45 28.16
C ASP A 12 -17.48 1.58 28.72
N GLU A 13 -17.78 2.04 29.93
CA GLU A 13 -17.05 3.14 30.55
C GLU A 13 -15.74 2.70 31.23
N GLU A 14 -15.56 1.39 31.43
CA GLU A 14 -14.39 0.83 32.10
C GLU A 14 -13.31 0.36 31.12
N ARG A 15 -13.69 0.01 29.89
CA ARG A 15 -12.77 -0.55 28.90
C ARG A 15 -12.71 0.29 27.64
N PRO A 16 -11.51 0.56 27.11
CA PRO A 16 -11.37 1.25 25.84
C PRO A 16 -11.95 0.41 24.68
N LEU A 17 -12.45 1.10 23.68
CA LEU A 17 -12.91 0.47 22.45
C LEU A 17 -11.72 0.37 21.47
N PHE A 18 -11.40 -0.86 21.01
CA PHE A 18 -10.64 -1.09 19.81
C PHE A 18 -11.61 -1.54 18.71
N LEU A 19 -11.62 -0.84 17.60
CA LEU A 19 -12.53 -1.10 16.49
C LEU A 19 -11.77 -1.02 15.17
N GLU A 20 -11.74 -2.13 14.45
CA GLU A 20 -11.25 -2.20 13.08
C GLU A 20 -12.45 -2.34 12.14
N ILE A 21 -12.47 -1.52 11.09
CA ILE A 21 -13.53 -1.51 10.08
C ILE A 21 -12.89 -1.67 8.71
N GLY A 22 -13.04 -2.84 8.12
CA GLY A 22 -12.60 -3.13 6.75
C GLY A 22 -13.68 -2.75 5.74
N PHE A 23 -13.29 -2.01 4.72
CA PHE A 23 -14.08 -1.79 3.52
C PHE A 23 -13.52 -2.71 2.43
N PRO A 24 -14.32 -3.59 1.81
CA PRO A 24 -13.83 -4.42 0.71
C PRO A 24 -13.52 -3.59 -0.55
N GLY A 25 -14.25 -2.49 -0.77
CA GLY A 25 -13.94 -1.53 -1.82
C GLY A 25 -12.74 -0.62 -1.46
N PRO A 26 -12.13 0.00 -2.46
CA PRO A 26 -12.47 0.00 -3.89
C PRO A 26 -11.94 -1.20 -4.69
N HIS A 27 -11.69 -2.37 -4.06
CA HIS A 27 -11.33 -3.61 -4.74
C HIS A 27 -12.40 -3.98 -5.81
N PRO A 28 -12.03 -4.55 -6.96
CA PRO A 28 -13.01 -5.07 -7.91
C PRO A 28 -14.04 -6.03 -7.28
N PRO A 29 -15.26 -6.12 -7.83
CA PRO A 29 -15.77 -5.35 -8.96
C PRO A 29 -15.96 -3.88 -8.60
N TYR A 30 -15.62 -2.97 -9.53
CA TYR A 30 -15.84 -1.53 -9.33
C TYR A 30 -17.34 -1.24 -9.63
N ASP A 31 -18.15 -1.19 -8.58
CA ASP A 31 -19.60 -1.15 -8.63
C ASP A 31 -20.19 0.10 -7.95
N PRO A 32 -19.75 1.32 -8.33
CA PRO A 32 -20.32 2.54 -7.79
C PRO A 32 -21.80 2.70 -8.19
N THR A 33 -22.54 3.55 -7.44
CA THR A 33 -23.86 3.91 -7.90
C THR A 33 -23.81 4.64 -9.25
N PRO A 34 -24.86 4.53 -10.11
CA PRO A 34 -24.87 5.19 -11.42
C PRO A 34 -24.61 6.71 -11.34
N GLU A 35 -25.16 7.38 -10.32
CA GLU A 35 -24.95 8.82 -10.14
C GLU A 35 -23.50 9.17 -9.82
N MET A 36 -22.85 8.36 -8.97
CA MET A 36 -21.43 8.57 -8.65
C MET A 36 -20.52 8.22 -9.82
N ALA A 37 -20.81 7.15 -10.54
CA ALA A 37 -20.09 6.80 -11.77
C ALA A 37 -20.15 7.93 -12.80
N GLU A 38 -21.36 8.46 -13.08
CA GLU A 38 -21.57 9.56 -14.04
C GLU A 38 -20.78 10.81 -13.65
N LYS A 39 -20.75 11.16 -12.37
CA LYS A 39 -19.98 12.29 -11.85
C LYS A 39 -18.48 12.19 -12.20
N TYR A 40 -17.90 11.00 -12.11
CA TYR A 40 -16.47 10.79 -12.37
C TYR A 40 -16.17 10.53 -13.86
N LEU A 41 -17.10 9.95 -14.61
CA LEU A 41 -16.97 9.81 -16.06
C LEU A 41 -16.89 11.17 -16.79
N GLN A 42 -17.47 12.22 -16.21
CA GLN A 42 -17.42 13.59 -16.76
C GLN A 42 -16.17 14.37 -16.33
N ARG A 43 -15.32 13.82 -15.43
CA ARG A 43 -14.10 14.49 -14.98
C ARG A 43 -12.94 14.14 -15.90
N ASP A 44 -12.05 15.09 -16.07
CA ASP A 44 -10.73 14.83 -16.62
C ASP A 44 -9.89 14.14 -15.53
N LEU A 45 -9.63 12.85 -15.70
CA LEU A 45 -8.82 12.04 -14.79
C LEU A 45 -7.48 11.74 -15.47
N PRO A 46 -6.35 12.09 -14.86
CA PRO A 46 -5.04 11.86 -15.47
C PRO A 46 -4.79 10.38 -15.70
N LEU A 47 -4.24 10.02 -16.83
CA LEU A 47 -3.79 8.68 -17.19
C LEU A 47 -2.28 8.70 -17.36
N LEU A 48 -1.57 7.77 -16.75
CA LEU A 48 -0.15 7.58 -17.04
C LEU A 48 -0.01 7.00 -18.44
N PRO A 49 0.79 7.60 -19.33
CA PRO A 49 1.06 7.02 -20.65
C PRO A 49 1.71 5.64 -20.50
N VAL A 50 1.17 4.63 -21.13
CA VAL A 50 1.77 3.29 -21.23
C VAL A 50 2.33 3.12 -22.64
N THR A 51 3.64 2.90 -22.73
CA THR A 51 4.34 2.80 -24.02
C THR A 51 4.79 1.37 -24.30
N GLU A 52 4.94 1.04 -25.57
CA GLU A 52 5.48 -0.26 -25.99
C GLU A 52 6.89 -0.49 -25.40
N ALA A 53 7.72 0.55 -25.38
CA ALA A 53 9.08 0.47 -24.84
C ALA A 53 9.09 0.15 -23.33
N GLU A 54 8.15 0.70 -22.55
CA GLU A 54 7.98 0.36 -21.15
C GLU A 54 7.55 -1.11 -20.98
N LEU A 55 6.54 -1.55 -21.74
CA LEU A 55 6.04 -2.91 -21.69
C LEU A 55 7.10 -3.94 -22.10
N ASP A 56 7.90 -3.64 -23.12
CA ASP A 56 9.02 -4.46 -23.56
C ASP A 56 10.15 -4.52 -22.55
N GLY A 57 10.34 -3.45 -21.79
CA GLY A 57 11.32 -3.37 -20.70
C GLY A 57 10.93 -4.09 -19.41
N GLN A 58 9.68 -4.56 -19.29
CA GLN A 58 9.24 -5.29 -18.11
C GLN A 58 9.88 -6.67 -18.00
N PRO A 59 10.18 -7.16 -16.77
CA PRO A 59 10.66 -8.52 -16.53
C PRO A 59 9.64 -9.59 -16.97
N ALA A 60 10.14 -10.78 -17.31
CA ALA A 60 9.30 -11.90 -17.75
C ALA A 60 8.12 -12.21 -16.78
N PRO A 61 8.29 -12.21 -15.44
CA PRO A 61 7.18 -12.41 -14.53
C PRO A 61 6.05 -11.39 -14.70
N TYR A 62 6.36 -10.12 -14.94
CA TYR A 62 5.32 -9.09 -15.13
C TYR A 62 4.61 -9.23 -16.48
N LYS A 63 5.34 -9.57 -17.54
CA LYS A 63 4.73 -9.85 -18.86
C LYS A 63 3.76 -11.03 -18.77
N ALA A 64 4.20 -12.13 -18.14
CA ALA A 64 3.37 -13.32 -17.96
C ALA A 64 2.15 -13.04 -17.08
N MET A 65 2.34 -12.31 -15.97
CA MET A 65 1.26 -11.91 -15.08
C MET A 65 0.22 -11.03 -15.80
N ARG A 66 0.65 -10.09 -16.64
CA ARG A 66 -0.23 -9.26 -17.46
C ARG A 66 -1.15 -10.11 -18.35
N GLN A 67 -0.58 -11.10 -19.03
CA GLN A 67 -1.34 -12.03 -19.86
C GLN A 67 -2.31 -12.86 -19.01
N HIS A 68 -1.83 -13.40 -17.90
CA HIS A 68 -2.63 -14.24 -17.02
C HIS A 68 -3.80 -13.48 -16.38
N ASN A 69 -3.60 -12.23 -15.98
CA ASN A 69 -4.67 -11.40 -15.42
C ASN A 69 -5.84 -11.22 -16.37
N VAL A 70 -5.59 -11.04 -17.66
CA VAL A 70 -6.69 -10.93 -18.66
C VAL A 70 -7.50 -12.22 -18.74
N GLU A 71 -6.87 -13.37 -18.47
CA GLU A 71 -7.53 -14.67 -18.52
C GLU A 71 -8.37 -14.97 -17.28
N VAL A 72 -7.94 -14.49 -16.09
CA VAL A 72 -8.53 -14.89 -14.80
C VAL A 72 -9.26 -13.77 -14.07
N ASP A 73 -8.91 -12.52 -14.32
CA ASP A 73 -9.52 -11.36 -13.67
C ASP A 73 -10.81 -10.96 -14.39
N HIS A 74 -11.94 -11.49 -13.96
CA HIS A 74 -13.26 -11.18 -14.51
C HIS A 74 -13.99 -10.08 -13.74
N ASP A 75 -13.37 -9.54 -12.68
CA ASP A 75 -13.99 -8.56 -11.80
C ASP A 75 -13.65 -7.12 -12.20
N SER A 76 -12.57 -6.90 -12.96
CA SER A 76 -12.20 -5.58 -13.46
C SER A 76 -13.15 -5.08 -14.55
N VAL A 77 -13.27 -3.75 -14.66
CA VAL A 77 -14.03 -3.10 -15.74
C VAL A 77 -13.37 -3.27 -17.10
N VAL A 78 -12.05 -3.49 -17.10
CA VAL A 78 -11.21 -3.66 -18.29
C VAL A 78 -10.49 -5.01 -18.23
N HIS A 79 -10.76 -5.87 -19.22
CA HIS A 79 -10.24 -7.23 -19.35
C HIS A 79 -9.47 -7.40 -20.67
N MET A 80 -8.48 -6.55 -20.92
CA MET A 80 -7.70 -6.64 -22.14
C MET A 80 -6.28 -6.10 -21.94
N LEU A 81 -5.34 -6.61 -22.73
CA LEU A 81 -3.94 -6.22 -22.65
C LEU A 81 -3.69 -4.78 -23.07
N GLU A 82 -4.44 -4.29 -24.04
CA GLU A 82 -4.27 -2.97 -24.65
C GLU A 82 -5.59 -2.19 -24.61
N PRO A 83 -6.00 -1.71 -23.42
CA PRO A 83 -7.23 -0.93 -23.30
C PRO A 83 -7.03 0.45 -23.94
N SER A 84 -8.07 0.97 -24.58
CA SER A 84 -8.11 2.36 -25.05
C SER A 84 -8.11 3.33 -23.85
N ASP A 85 -7.70 4.58 -24.08
CA ASP A 85 -7.75 5.61 -23.05
C ASP A 85 -9.18 5.84 -22.51
N GLU A 86 -10.21 5.67 -23.32
CA GLU A 86 -11.60 5.70 -22.87
C GLU A 86 -11.92 4.58 -21.86
N GLN A 87 -11.41 3.38 -22.12
CA GLN A 87 -11.59 2.23 -21.19
C GLN A 87 -10.80 2.42 -19.91
N ARG A 88 -9.56 2.89 -20.02
CA ARG A 88 -8.70 3.23 -18.88
C ARG A 88 -9.32 4.32 -18.00
N HIS A 89 -9.85 5.38 -18.64
CA HIS A 89 -10.57 6.45 -17.97
C HIS A 89 -11.82 5.92 -17.26
N ARG A 90 -12.60 5.04 -17.88
CA ARG A 90 -13.79 4.43 -17.28
C ARG A 90 -13.42 3.63 -16.01
N GLN A 91 -12.39 2.80 -16.05
CA GLN A 91 -11.95 2.04 -14.88
C GLN A 91 -11.57 2.97 -13.74
N ARG A 92 -10.79 4.01 -14.03
CA ARG A 92 -10.37 5.01 -13.05
C ARG A 92 -11.55 5.79 -12.48
N ALA A 93 -12.50 6.16 -13.31
CA ALA A 93 -13.72 6.85 -12.90
C ALA A 93 -14.55 6.02 -11.92
N TYR A 94 -14.71 4.73 -12.19
CA TYR A 94 -15.43 3.81 -11.31
C TYR A 94 -14.72 3.61 -9.98
N TYR A 95 -13.39 3.44 -10.01
CA TYR A 95 -12.58 3.35 -8.80
C TYR A 95 -12.72 4.62 -7.92
N MET A 96 -12.59 5.80 -8.52
CA MET A 96 -12.71 7.07 -7.80
C MET A 96 -14.13 7.29 -7.24
N ALA A 97 -15.15 6.83 -7.94
CA ALA A 97 -16.54 6.85 -7.45
C ALA A 97 -16.70 5.92 -6.23
N ASN A 98 -16.09 4.73 -6.22
CA ASN A 98 -16.08 3.85 -5.05
C ASN A 98 -15.33 4.48 -3.86
N VAL A 99 -14.22 5.17 -4.10
CA VAL A 99 -13.50 5.90 -3.05
C VAL A 99 -14.40 6.96 -2.41
N GLU A 100 -15.17 7.73 -3.20
CA GLU A 100 -16.13 8.72 -2.65
C GLU A 100 -17.27 8.05 -1.86
N MET A 101 -17.74 6.87 -2.30
CA MET A 101 -18.72 6.11 -1.53
C MET A 101 -18.18 5.69 -0.16
N ILE A 102 -16.93 5.24 -0.11
CA ILE A 102 -16.25 4.88 1.15
C ILE A 102 -16.10 6.11 2.03
N ASP A 103 -15.64 7.24 1.49
CA ASP A 103 -15.47 8.49 2.22
C ASP A 103 -16.79 8.95 2.88
N THR A 104 -17.90 8.87 2.12
CA THR A 104 -19.23 9.13 2.65
C THR A 104 -19.58 8.21 3.83
N LYS A 105 -19.26 6.92 3.75
CA LYS A 105 -19.52 5.96 4.82
C LYS A 105 -18.61 6.16 6.03
N ILE A 106 -17.38 6.60 5.82
CA ILE A 106 -16.49 7.02 6.92
C ILE A 106 -17.10 8.21 7.65
N GLY A 107 -17.61 9.22 6.95
CA GLY A 107 -18.30 10.34 7.56
C GLY A 107 -19.49 9.90 8.45
N GLU A 108 -20.33 8.98 7.97
CA GLU A 108 -21.44 8.41 8.76
C GLU A 108 -20.95 7.66 10.02
N ILE A 109 -19.82 6.97 9.94
CA ILE A 109 -19.21 6.25 11.06
C ILE A 109 -18.66 7.23 12.08
N LEU A 110 -17.93 8.25 11.64
CA LEU A 110 -17.39 9.29 12.52
C LEU A 110 -18.51 10.02 13.27
N GLN A 111 -19.61 10.36 12.58
CA GLN A 111 -20.76 10.96 13.21
C GLN A 111 -21.38 10.04 14.28
N ALA A 112 -21.47 8.72 14.00
CA ALA A 112 -22.01 7.79 14.99
C ALA A 112 -21.10 7.64 16.23
N LEU A 113 -19.78 7.73 16.03
CA LEU A 113 -18.79 7.73 17.14
C LEU A 113 -18.88 9.03 17.96
N GLU A 114 -19.10 10.18 17.31
CA GLU A 114 -19.33 11.46 17.95
C GLU A 114 -20.59 11.45 18.80
N ASP A 115 -21.73 11.01 18.23
CA ASP A 115 -23.01 10.88 18.91
C ASP A 115 -22.93 9.99 20.17
N LYS A 116 -21.97 9.05 20.20
CA LYS A 116 -21.69 8.16 21.34
C LYS A 116 -20.64 8.71 22.30
N GLY A 117 -20.02 9.85 22.01
CA GLY A 117 -18.96 10.43 22.83
C GLY A 117 -17.65 9.64 22.82
N TYR A 118 -17.36 8.95 21.70
CA TYR A 118 -16.07 8.27 21.53
C TYR A 118 -15.00 9.17 20.92
N LEU A 119 -15.35 10.12 20.03
CA LEU A 119 -14.37 10.87 19.22
C LEU A 119 -13.41 11.72 20.05
N GLU A 120 -13.88 12.32 21.14
CA GLU A 120 -13.06 13.22 21.95
C GLU A 120 -11.77 12.57 22.47
N ASN A 121 -11.81 11.27 22.78
CA ASN A 121 -10.66 10.53 23.30
C ASN A 121 -10.28 9.35 22.42
N SER A 122 -10.39 9.51 21.11
CA SER A 122 -10.02 8.47 20.15
C SER A 122 -8.75 8.81 19.40
N VAL A 123 -8.07 7.77 18.96
CA VAL A 123 -7.09 7.81 17.87
C VAL A 123 -7.72 7.11 16.68
N ILE A 124 -7.81 7.81 15.56
CA ILE A 124 -8.37 7.30 14.31
C ILE A 124 -7.20 7.11 13.35
N VAL A 125 -7.09 5.90 12.82
CA VAL A 125 -6.12 5.57 11.78
C VAL A 125 -6.89 5.20 10.52
N PHE A 126 -6.59 5.89 9.42
CA PHE A 126 -7.06 5.54 8.08
C PHE A 126 -5.87 5.08 7.26
N THR A 127 -5.99 3.89 6.68
CA THR A 127 -4.95 3.32 5.80
C THR A 127 -5.59 2.33 4.83
N SER A 128 -4.80 1.77 3.93
CA SER A 128 -5.18 0.68 3.01
C SER A 128 -4.14 -0.44 3.12
N ASP A 129 -4.50 -1.65 2.74
CA ASP A 129 -3.60 -2.79 2.60
C ASP A 129 -2.67 -2.66 1.38
N HIS A 130 -3.20 -2.23 0.23
CA HIS A 130 -2.49 -1.98 -1.01
C HIS A 130 -3.23 -0.95 -1.87
N GLY A 131 -2.63 -0.54 -2.98
CA GLY A 131 -3.25 0.26 -4.03
C GLY A 131 -3.76 -0.59 -5.20
N ASP A 132 -3.93 0.05 -6.36
CA ASP A 132 -4.37 -0.57 -7.60
C ASP A 132 -3.67 0.09 -8.80
N CYS A 133 -3.21 -0.68 -9.75
CA CYS A 133 -2.56 -0.15 -10.96
C CYS A 133 -3.52 0.63 -11.86
N LEU A 134 -4.80 0.30 -11.86
CA LEU A 134 -5.81 0.98 -12.69
C LEU A 134 -5.39 1.15 -14.15
N THR A 135 -4.79 0.13 -14.72
CA THR A 135 -4.18 0.06 -16.06
C THR A 135 -2.86 0.84 -16.26
N ASP A 136 -2.35 1.51 -15.24
CA ASP A 136 -1.00 2.08 -15.31
C ASP A 136 0.03 0.94 -15.44
N HIS A 137 1.13 1.20 -16.11
CA HIS A 137 2.14 0.19 -16.47
C HIS A 137 1.60 -1.00 -17.29
N GLY A 138 0.39 -0.90 -17.82
CA GLY A 138 -0.31 -2.00 -18.48
C GLY A 138 -0.81 -3.09 -17.55
N HIS A 139 -0.85 -2.86 -16.23
CA HIS A 139 -1.33 -3.80 -15.22
C HIS A 139 -2.67 -3.38 -14.64
N SER A 140 -3.44 -4.34 -14.16
CA SER A 140 -4.67 -4.13 -13.41
C SER A 140 -4.52 -4.69 -12.01
N GLN A 141 -5.27 -4.14 -11.06
CA GLN A 141 -5.28 -4.55 -9.66
C GLN A 141 -3.90 -4.46 -8.97
N LYS A 142 -3.59 -5.41 -8.08
CA LYS A 142 -2.37 -5.56 -7.26
C LYS A 142 -1.41 -6.59 -7.88
N TRP A 143 -0.51 -7.13 -7.21
CA TRP A 143 0.50 -8.14 -7.59
C TRP A 143 1.76 -7.59 -8.27
N SER A 144 1.93 -6.27 -8.31
CA SER A 144 3.18 -5.65 -8.71
C SER A 144 3.76 -4.81 -7.58
N MET A 145 5.00 -4.33 -7.73
CA MET A 145 5.69 -3.52 -6.74
C MET A 145 5.80 -2.05 -7.13
N TYR A 146 4.98 -1.58 -8.06
CA TYR A 146 4.90 -0.15 -8.41
C TYR A 146 4.35 0.67 -7.24
N ASP A 147 4.72 1.96 -7.14
CA ASP A 147 4.23 2.85 -6.08
C ASP A 147 2.70 2.98 -6.07
N THR A 148 2.05 2.82 -7.22
CA THR A 148 0.58 2.74 -7.31
C THR A 148 -0.03 1.63 -6.43
N ILE A 149 0.74 0.58 -6.12
CA ILE A 149 0.35 -0.54 -5.25
C ILE A 149 0.94 -0.38 -3.85
N THR A 150 2.24 -0.11 -3.74
CA THR A 150 2.96 -0.22 -2.48
C THR A 150 2.95 1.05 -1.64
N ARG A 151 2.65 2.21 -2.24
CA ARG A 151 2.54 3.49 -1.55
C ARG A 151 1.10 3.77 -1.14
N ILE A 152 0.71 3.29 0.02
CA ILE A 152 -0.64 3.43 0.57
C ILE A 152 -0.83 4.73 1.37
N PRO A 153 -2.08 5.21 1.51
CA PRO A 153 -2.37 6.34 2.39
C PRO A 153 -2.18 5.96 3.86
N LEU A 154 -1.74 6.92 4.66
CA LEU A 154 -1.75 6.82 6.11
C LEU A 154 -2.13 8.17 6.72
N ILE A 155 -3.27 8.22 7.40
CA ILE A 155 -3.74 9.39 8.14
C ILE A 155 -3.98 8.97 9.59
N VAL A 156 -3.39 9.70 10.53
CA VAL A 156 -3.64 9.50 11.95
C VAL A 156 -4.20 10.78 12.54
N SER A 157 -5.36 10.69 13.17
CA SER A 157 -6.06 11.81 13.76
C SER A 157 -6.40 11.56 15.22
N SER A 158 -6.05 12.47 16.09
CA SER A 158 -6.49 12.56 17.48
C SER A 158 -6.35 14.02 17.94
N PRO A 159 -7.40 14.84 17.80
CA PRO A 159 -7.29 16.30 18.02
C PRO A 159 -6.81 16.70 19.40
N GLN A 160 -7.04 15.87 20.42
CA GLN A 160 -6.59 16.13 21.79
C GLN A 160 -5.15 15.68 22.06
N ARG A 161 -4.58 14.81 21.22
CA ARG A 161 -3.26 14.20 21.45
C ARG A 161 -2.19 14.70 20.48
N PHE A 162 -2.59 15.04 19.26
CA PHE A 162 -1.67 15.40 18.18
C PHE A 162 -2.06 16.71 17.54
N ALA A 163 -1.05 17.51 17.16
CA ALA A 163 -1.28 18.69 16.35
C ALA A 163 -1.84 18.31 14.97
N GLY A 164 -2.92 18.95 14.57
CA GLY A 164 -3.53 18.74 13.25
C GLY A 164 -2.76 19.43 12.11
N ASP A 165 -3.23 19.22 10.88
CA ASP A 165 -2.76 19.87 9.65
C ASP A 165 -1.25 19.72 9.41
N ARG A 166 -0.74 18.51 9.60
CA ARG A 166 0.70 18.20 9.46
C ARG A 166 0.92 17.10 8.44
N ARG A 167 1.97 17.25 7.65
CA ARG A 167 2.56 16.18 6.85
C ARG A 167 3.91 15.78 7.43
N VAL A 168 4.02 14.52 7.83
CA VAL A 168 5.29 13.92 8.24
C VAL A 168 5.98 13.39 6.99
N LYS A 169 7.20 13.82 6.74
CA LYS A 169 8.03 13.34 5.63
C LYS A 169 8.88 12.15 6.08
N GLY A 170 9.26 11.33 5.13
CA GLY A 170 10.12 10.16 5.33
C GLY A 170 9.36 8.84 5.18
N LEU A 171 10.12 7.76 5.08
CA LEU A 171 9.60 6.43 4.84
C LEU A 171 9.15 5.76 6.13
N CYS A 172 7.98 5.15 6.09
CA CYS A 172 7.45 4.23 7.10
C CYS A 172 6.78 3.03 6.42
N GLN A 173 6.53 1.98 7.18
CA GLN A 173 5.79 0.80 6.71
C GLN A 173 4.47 0.66 7.47
N GLN A 174 3.51 -0.01 6.88
CA GLN A 174 2.20 -0.25 7.50
C GLN A 174 2.33 -0.90 8.88
N MET A 175 3.26 -1.82 9.06
CA MET A 175 3.50 -2.47 10.34
C MET A 175 3.90 -1.49 11.47
N ASP A 176 4.41 -0.29 11.14
CA ASP A 176 4.83 0.72 12.11
C ASP A 176 3.66 1.37 12.86
N ILE A 177 2.43 1.16 12.38
CA ILE A 177 1.18 1.55 13.06
C ILE A 177 1.01 0.77 14.37
N GLY A 178 1.32 -0.53 14.35
CA GLY A 178 1.09 -1.43 15.49
C GLY A 178 1.73 -0.97 16.80
N PRO A 179 3.06 -0.78 16.87
CA PRO A 179 3.70 -0.34 18.11
C PRO A 179 3.22 1.05 18.56
N ALA A 180 2.90 1.96 17.65
CA ALA A 180 2.36 3.27 18.03
C ALA A 180 0.99 3.14 18.72
N LEU A 181 0.12 2.24 18.26
CA LEU A 181 -1.17 1.97 18.91
C LEU A 181 -1.00 1.29 20.27
N LEU A 182 -0.06 0.35 20.40
CA LEU A 182 0.25 -0.29 21.68
C LEU A 182 0.74 0.74 22.71
N GLU A 183 1.68 1.59 22.35
CA GLU A 183 2.20 2.65 23.22
C GLU A 183 1.12 3.66 23.62
N LEU A 184 0.20 4.00 22.71
CA LEU A 184 -0.95 4.87 23.01
C LEU A 184 -1.96 4.23 23.98
N ALA A 185 -1.95 2.90 24.07
CA ALA A 185 -2.75 2.12 25.02
C ALA A 185 -1.97 1.75 26.31
N ASP A 186 -0.80 2.35 26.55
CA ASP A 186 0.12 2.04 27.64
C ASP A 186 0.58 0.57 27.66
N ILE A 187 0.67 -0.08 26.50
CA ILE A 187 1.15 -1.45 26.30
C ILE A 187 2.55 -1.40 25.70
N THR A 188 3.51 -2.05 26.33
CA THR A 188 4.87 -2.16 25.78
C THR A 188 4.87 -3.07 24.55
N PRO A 189 5.34 -2.57 23.38
CA PRO A 189 5.48 -3.40 22.19
C PRO A 189 6.44 -4.59 22.43
N ASN A 190 6.19 -5.71 21.73
CA ASN A 190 7.06 -6.87 21.81
C ASN A 190 8.40 -6.58 21.14
N LEU A 191 9.51 -6.98 21.76
CA LEU A 191 10.87 -6.81 21.26
C LEU A 191 11.17 -7.57 19.94
N THR A 192 10.34 -8.56 19.58
CA THR A 192 10.45 -9.30 18.31
C THR A 192 9.77 -8.61 17.14
N MET A 193 9.09 -7.48 17.36
CA MET A 193 8.49 -6.70 16.27
C MET A 193 9.59 -5.97 15.49
N GLU A 194 9.61 -6.13 14.18
CA GLU A 194 10.48 -5.36 13.27
C GLU A 194 9.93 -3.95 13.00
N ALA A 195 8.72 -3.69 13.45
CA ALA A 195 8.03 -2.42 13.35
C ALA A 195 8.70 -1.34 14.22
N ARG A 196 8.66 -0.10 13.75
CA ARG A 196 9.16 1.08 14.47
C ARG A 196 8.00 2.01 14.79
N SER A 197 7.85 2.41 16.06
CA SER A 197 6.75 3.26 16.46
C SER A 197 6.73 4.59 15.71
N LEU A 198 5.55 4.99 15.25
CA LEU A 198 5.27 6.29 14.66
C LEU A 198 4.94 7.34 15.74
N LEU A 199 4.82 6.96 17.01
CA LEU A 199 4.38 7.86 18.07
C LEU A 199 5.24 9.13 18.21
N PRO A 200 6.58 9.09 18.13
CA PRO A 200 7.39 10.31 18.16
C PRO A 200 7.04 11.28 17.03
N ALA A 201 6.83 10.76 15.81
CA ALA A 201 6.42 11.58 14.66
C ALA A 201 5.03 12.20 14.89
N LEU A 202 4.08 11.45 15.43
CA LEU A 202 2.74 11.94 15.75
C LEU A 202 2.77 13.04 16.82
N GLN A 203 3.64 12.92 17.81
CA GLN A 203 3.81 13.88 18.91
C GLN A 203 4.71 15.07 18.58
N SER A 204 5.16 15.23 17.36
CA SER A 204 6.09 16.30 16.94
C SER A 204 7.46 16.23 17.61
N GLN A 205 7.85 15.05 18.05
CA GLN A 205 9.16 14.77 18.61
C GLN A 205 10.17 14.41 17.49
N PRO A 206 11.48 14.44 17.75
CA PRO A 206 12.46 13.93 16.84
C PRO A 206 12.13 12.49 16.43
N TRP A 207 12.00 12.25 15.14
CA TRP A 207 11.70 10.95 14.56
C TRP A 207 12.62 10.70 13.38
N GLU A 208 13.24 9.54 13.39
CA GLU A 208 14.09 9.08 12.30
C GLU A 208 13.29 8.17 11.38
N SER A 209 13.12 8.59 10.12
CA SER A 209 12.48 7.78 9.09
C SER A 209 13.29 6.53 8.78
N ARG A 210 12.66 5.54 8.17
CA ARG A 210 13.40 4.38 7.64
C ARG A 210 14.27 4.82 6.46
N ALA A 211 15.52 4.35 6.40
CA ALA A 211 16.36 4.53 5.22
C ALA A 211 15.82 3.71 4.03
N HIS A 212 15.26 2.53 4.35
CA HIS A 212 14.65 1.63 3.37
C HIS A 212 13.34 1.05 3.90
N VAL A 213 12.41 0.80 2.98
CA VAL A 213 11.18 0.04 3.21
C VAL A 213 11.14 -1.14 2.25
N PHE A 214 10.42 -2.19 2.64
CA PHE A 214 10.44 -3.48 1.95
C PHE A 214 9.02 -3.98 1.73
N ALA A 215 8.82 -4.74 0.65
CA ALA A 215 7.61 -5.49 0.39
C ALA A 215 7.98 -6.85 -0.22
N GLU A 216 7.11 -7.82 -0.01
CA GLU A 216 7.26 -9.18 -0.51
C GLU A 216 5.94 -9.68 -1.05
N HIS A 217 6.01 -10.50 -2.10
CA HIS A 217 4.87 -11.24 -2.60
C HIS A 217 5.32 -12.58 -3.14
N GLY A 218 4.63 -13.63 -2.76
CA GLY A 218 5.03 -14.96 -3.17
C GLY A 218 3.94 -16.01 -3.01
N ARG A 219 4.11 -17.11 -3.73
CA ARG A 219 3.27 -18.31 -3.72
C ARG A 219 1.79 -18.03 -3.98
N ASP A 220 1.53 -17.05 -4.83
CA ASP A 220 0.21 -16.70 -5.30
C ASP A 220 0.00 -17.29 -6.70
N ALA A 221 -1.21 -17.78 -6.99
CA ALA A 221 -1.57 -18.33 -8.31
C ALA A 221 -1.47 -17.31 -9.45
N ILE A 222 -1.45 -16.01 -9.14
CA ILE A 222 -1.30 -14.92 -10.11
C ILE A 222 0.15 -14.75 -10.58
N LEU A 223 1.13 -15.03 -9.70
CA LEU A 223 2.54 -14.96 -10.08
C LEU A 223 2.88 -16.04 -11.10
N GLN A 224 3.41 -15.61 -12.22
CA GLN A 224 3.90 -16.47 -13.30
C GLN A 224 5.40 -16.24 -13.49
N GLU A 225 6.13 -17.26 -13.91
CA GLU A 225 7.59 -17.20 -14.18
C GLU A 225 8.46 -16.84 -12.94
N THR A 226 7.88 -16.80 -11.75
CA THR A 226 8.58 -16.67 -10.47
C THR A 226 7.67 -17.13 -9.33
N GLU A 227 8.26 -17.70 -8.27
CA GLU A 227 7.51 -18.04 -7.06
C GLU A 227 7.50 -16.91 -6.03
N PHE A 228 8.41 -15.95 -6.16
CA PHE A 228 8.59 -14.94 -5.13
C PHE A 228 9.22 -13.66 -5.69
N MET A 229 8.70 -12.53 -5.31
CA MET A 229 9.31 -11.23 -5.59
C MET A 229 9.49 -10.42 -4.32
N THR A 230 10.52 -9.60 -4.29
CA THR A 230 10.85 -8.71 -3.18
C THR A 230 11.16 -7.33 -3.69
N MET A 231 10.84 -6.32 -2.90
CA MET A 231 11.10 -4.92 -3.21
C MET A 231 11.87 -4.27 -2.06
N VAL A 232 12.85 -3.45 -2.41
CA VAL A 232 13.45 -2.46 -1.52
C VAL A 232 13.29 -1.07 -2.11
N ARG A 233 12.88 -0.11 -1.29
CA ARG A 233 12.72 1.29 -1.65
C ARG A 233 13.41 2.19 -0.65
N SER A 234 14.28 3.07 -1.14
CA SER A 234 14.78 4.27 -0.43
C SER A 234 13.94 5.49 -0.81
N GLU A 235 14.30 6.69 -0.37
CA GLU A 235 13.62 7.93 -0.82
C GLU A 235 13.74 8.11 -2.34
N ASP A 236 14.92 7.83 -2.90
CA ASP A 236 15.28 8.15 -4.29
C ASP A 236 15.31 6.95 -5.23
N TRP A 237 15.35 5.73 -4.72
CA TRP A 237 15.54 4.53 -5.52
C TRP A 237 14.61 3.42 -5.13
N LYS A 238 14.19 2.63 -6.12
CA LYS A 238 13.46 1.37 -5.90
C LYS A 238 14.10 0.26 -6.72
N LEU A 239 14.17 -0.93 -6.10
CA LEU A 239 14.58 -2.16 -6.78
C LEU A 239 13.57 -3.26 -6.49
N VAL A 240 13.19 -4.01 -7.53
CA VAL A 240 12.37 -5.23 -7.44
C VAL A 240 13.18 -6.41 -7.96
N HIS A 241 13.27 -7.45 -7.14
CA HIS A 241 13.97 -8.69 -7.45
C HIS A 241 12.96 -9.85 -7.53
N PHE A 242 13.11 -10.70 -8.53
CA PHE A 242 12.32 -11.90 -8.76
C PHE A 242 13.20 -13.13 -8.60
N VAL A 243 12.75 -14.11 -7.83
CA VAL A 243 13.49 -15.37 -7.66
C VAL A 243 13.45 -16.14 -8.98
N ASP A 244 14.61 -16.73 -9.34
CA ASP A 244 14.81 -17.48 -10.59
C ASP A 244 14.61 -16.69 -11.89
N CYS A 245 14.54 -15.36 -11.82
CA CYS A 245 14.52 -14.50 -12.99
C CYS A 245 15.79 -13.61 -13.04
N PRO A 246 16.53 -13.61 -14.15
CA PRO A 246 17.75 -12.80 -14.26
C PRO A 246 17.46 -11.30 -14.37
N GLN A 247 16.25 -10.93 -14.75
CA GLN A 247 15.81 -9.55 -14.88
C GLN A 247 15.01 -9.14 -13.64
N GLY A 248 15.22 -7.90 -13.22
CA GLY A 248 14.43 -7.24 -12.19
C GLY A 248 14.02 -5.85 -12.64
N GLN A 249 13.71 -5.00 -11.68
CA GLN A 249 13.44 -3.59 -11.93
C GLN A 249 14.32 -2.71 -11.04
N LEU A 250 14.80 -1.61 -11.60
CA LEU A 250 15.52 -0.56 -10.89
C LEU A 250 15.01 0.80 -11.38
N PHE A 251 14.56 1.65 -10.46
CA PHE A 251 14.02 2.97 -10.78
C PHE A 251 14.75 4.06 -9.99
N ASP A 252 15.05 5.16 -10.68
CA ASP A 252 15.50 6.43 -10.11
C ASP A 252 14.27 7.32 -9.88
N LEU A 253 13.72 7.28 -8.67
CA LEU A 253 12.47 7.96 -8.32
C LEU A 253 12.57 9.49 -8.29
N GLN A 254 13.79 10.06 -8.31
CA GLN A 254 13.97 11.51 -8.44
C GLN A 254 13.74 11.97 -9.88
N ASN A 255 14.18 11.19 -10.84
CA ASN A 255 14.10 11.53 -12.27
C ASN A 255 12.94 10.82 -12.98
N ASP A 256 12.45 9.72 -12.41
CA ASP A 256 11.35 8.89 -12.92
C ASP A 256 10.41 8.50 -11.76
N PRO A 257 9.66 9.47 -11.21
CA PRO A 257 8.75 9.21 -10.09
C PRO A 257 7.57 8.29 -10.46
N ASP A 258 7.30 8.13 -11.75
CA ASP A 258 6.24 7.29 -12.29
C ASP A 258 6.72 5.87 -12.67
N GLU A 259 7.99 5.54 -12.40
CA GLU A 259 8.56 4.18 -12.55
C GLU A 259 8.42 3.58 -13.96
N VAL A 260 8.58 4.41 -14.99
CA VAL A 260 8.42 4.03 -16.41
C VAL A 260 9.71 3.46 -17.00
N ILE A 261 10.89 3.94 -16.54
CA ILE A 261 12.19 3.63 -17.13
C ILE A 261 12.92 2.61 -16.27
N ASN A 262 12.88 1.34 -16.67
CA ASN A 262 13.62 0.29 -15.96
C ASN A 262 15.13 0.37 -16.25
N LEU A 263 15.93 0.69 -15.23
CA LEU A 263 17.38 0.87 -15.28
C LEU A 263 18.16 -0.43 -14.95
N TRP A 264 17.51 -1.57 -14.81
CA TRP A 264 18.12 -2.82 -14.33
C TRP A 264 19.37 -3.24 -15.13
N ASP A 265 19.35 -3.11 -16.45
CA ASP A 265 20.43 -3.50 -17.34
C ASP A 265 21.30 -2.33 -17.80
N VAL A 266 21.09 -1.13 -17.23
CA VAL A 266 21.88 0.05 -17.57
C VAL A 266 23.19 0.02 -16.78
N VAL A 267 24.31 -0.14 -17.50
CA VAL A 267 25.68 -0.28 -16.93
C VAL A 267 26.04 0.84 -15.96
N ALA A 268 25.61 2.07 -16.25
CA ALA A 268 25.89 3.22 -15.39
C ALA A 268 25.27 3.11 -13.98
N HIS A 269 24.25 2.28 -13.80
CA HIS A 269 23.56 2.05 -12.53
C HIS A 269 23.88 0.70 -11.87
N ALA A 270 24.89 -0.04 -12.39
CA ALA A 270 25.26 -1.37 -11.88
C ALA A 270 25.67 -1.35 -10.40
N ASP A 271 26.36 -0.30 -9.95
CA ASP A 271 26.77 -0.16 -8.55
C ASP A 271 25.57 0.11 -7.63
N LYS A 272 24.61 0.96 -8.04
CA LYS A 272 23.38 1.20 -7.30
C LYS A 272 22.52 -0.07 -7.22
N LYS A 273 22.41 -0.82 -8.31
CA LYS A 273 21.72 -2.11 -8.33
C LYS A 273 22.34 -3.07 -7.29
N ARG A 274 23.67 -3.19 -7.28
CA ARG A 274 24.38 -4.06 -6.33
C ARG A 274 24.15 -3.64 -4.88
N GLU A 275 24.28 -2.34 -4.59
CA GLU A 275 23.99 -1.77 -3.27
C GLU A 275 22.59 -2.18 -2.76
N LEU A 276 21.55 -1.98 -3.57
CA LEU A 276 20.18 -2.29 -3.17
C LEU A 276 19.92 -3.80 -3.05
N LEU A 277 20.54 -4.63 -3.87
CA LEU A 277 20.50 -6.09 -3.72
C LEU A 277 21.17 -6.54 -2.41
N ASP A 278 22.27 -5.92 -2.02
CA ASP A 278 22.93 -6.19 -0.75
C ASP A 278 22.06 -5.77 0.44
N VAL A 279 21.43 -4.60 0.38
CA VAL A 279 20.45 -4.14 1.39
C VAL A 279 19.30 -5.13 1.52
N LEU A 280 18.75 -5.61 0.40
CA LEU A 280 17.63 -6.55 0.37
C LEU A 280 18.03 -7.90 0.99
N ARG A 281 19.23 -8.43 0.64
CA ARG A 281 19.76 -9.64 1.23
C ARG A 281 19.95 -9.51 2.74
N ASP A 282 20.57 -8.43 3.19
CA ASP A 282 20.86 -8.21 4.60
C ASP A 282 19.58 -8.03 5.41
N TRP A 283 18.57 -7.36 4.85
CA TRP A 283 17.26 -7.28 5.47
C TRP A 283 16.60 -8.66 5.61
N ARG A 284 16.62 -9.49 4.56
CA ARG A 284 16.05 -10.85 4.61
C ARG A 284 16.72 -11.70 5.70
N ILE A 285 18.03 -11.71 5.76
CA ILE A 285 18.77 -12.46 6.78
C ILE A 285 18.42 -11.94 8.18
N SER A 286 18.37 -10.62 8.36
CA SER A 286 18.05 -10.00 9.65
C SER A 286 16.63 -10.32 10.10
N SER A 287 15.66 -10.27 9.19
CA SER A 287 14.27 -10.62 9.44
C SER A 287 14.15 -12.09 9.86
N ASP A 288 14.77 -13.01 9.14
CA ASP A 288 14.78 -14.43 9.48
C ASP A 288 15.38 -14.68 10.88
N VAL A 289 16.45 -13.96 11.24
CA VAL A 289 17.08 -14.08 12.58
C VAL A 289 16.16 -13.55 13.68
N HIS A 290 15.45 -12.43 13.45
CA HIS A 290 14.58 -11.84 14.47
C HIS A 290 13.26 -12.59 14.66
N THR A 291 12.70 -13.13 13.58
CA THR A 291 11.39 -13.78 13.60
C THR A 291 11.44 -15.28 13.82
N ALA A 292 12.58 -15.92 13.59
CA ALA A 292 12.75 -17.35 13.83
C ALA A 292 12.61 -17.70 15.31
N GLY A 293 11.72 -18.63 15.63
CA GLY A 293 11.44 -19.12 16.99
C GLY A 293 12.55 -20.03 17.58
N TRP A 294 13.80 -19.89 17.13
CA TRP A 294 14.91 -20.71 17.63
C TRP A 294 15.58 -20.04 18.82
N SER A 295 15.55 -20.73 19.94
CA SER A 295 16.37 -20.40 21.12
C SER A 295 17.48 -21.44 21.28
N ALA A 296 18.73 -21.00 21.31
CA ALA A 296 19.84 -21.86 21.70
C ALA A 296 20.08 -21.71 23.21
N ASN A 297 19.68 -22.71 23.99
CA ASN A 297 19.85 -22.72 25.46
C ASN A 297 21.32 -22.88 25.93
N TRP A 298 22.27 -22.86 25.00
CA TRP A 298 23.70 -23.05 25.27
C TRP A 298 24.56 -21.77 25.08
N ARG A 299 23.90 -20.62 25.00
CA ARG A 299 24.54 -19.29 25.02
C ARG A 299 24.21 -18.54 26.30
#